data_0a372406b1e107e71f5f9521d1d22011
#
_entry.id   0a372406b1e107e71f5f9521d1d22011
#
_cell.length_a   1.000
_cell.length_b   1.000
_cell.length_c   1.000
_cell.angle_alpha   90.00
_cell.angle_beta   90.00
_cell.angle_gamma   90.00
#
_symmetry.space_group_name_H-M   'P 1'
#
loop_
_entity.id
_entity.type
_entity.pdbx_description
1 polymer ?
#
loop_
_entity_poly.entity_id
_entity_poly.type
_entity_poly.pdbx_seq_one_letter_code
_entity_poly.pdbx_strand_id
1 'polypeptide(L)'
;MIMSMCNLSSSLGSLNSFRLVSFHHSAIPKITKPSLFSQFPKVVSSMSYHKELAAAKKAASLAARLCQKVQKALLQSDVQSKSDKSPVTVADYGSQAVVSFILQRELPSESFSLVAEEDSGDLRKDGAQETLARITELVNDTLTSDGTCVSRVSEEDVLTAIDSGKSEGGSNGQHWVLDPIDGTKGFLRGDQYAIALALLDEGKVVLGVLACPNLPLASIGGQDQHSLHNQIGCLFSAKIGEGTDMQPLDGSSPIKVHVSAIENPEEASFFESFEAAHSKHDLSSSIAKKLGVKAPPVRIDSQAKYGALSRGDGAIYLRFPHKGYREKIWDHAAGCIVVTEAGGEVSDAAGNPLDFSKGRYLDLETGIIVTNKKLMPSLLKAVRECLDEKPSSL
;
A
#
# COMPACT_ATOMS: atom_id res chain seq x y z
N MET A 1 18.56 7.36 -69.71
CA MET A 1 19.44 8.37 -70.23
C MET A 1 20.51 8.57 -69.20
N ILE A 2 21.56 7.82 -69.39
CA ILE A 2 22.96 8.18 -69.73
C ILE A 2 23.69 8.69 -68.50
N MET A 3 24.53 7.84 -67.85
CA MET A 3 25.98 7.68 -68.04
C MET A 3 26.76 8.92 -67.59
N SER A 4 27.90 8.90 -66.85
CA SER A 4 29.13 8.12 -67.02
C SER A 4 30.05 8.54 -65.88
N MET A 5 30.71 7.69 -65.11
CA MET A 5 32.07 7.16 -65.28
C MET A 5 33.21 8.21 -65.47
N CYS A 6 34.18 8.14 -64.61
CA CYS A 6 35.64 7.87 -64.82
C CYS A 6 36.44 8.41 -63.65
N ASN A 7 37.21 7.70 -62.88
CA ASN A 7 38.42 6.92 -63.02
C ASN A 7 39.73 7.72 -63.14
N LEU A 8 40.70 7.18 -62.37
CA LEU A 8 42.17 7.18 -62.55
C LEU A 8 42.98 8.30 -61.86
N SER A 9 44.09 8.13 -61.29
CA SER A 9 45.00 7.01 -60.90
C SER A 9 46.31 7.64 -60.40
N SER A 10 46.95 6.91 -59.46
CA SER A 10 48.42 6.70 -59.30
C SER A 10 49.40 7.86 -59.17
N SER A 11 50.28 7.83 -58.18
CA SER A 11 51.70 7.33 -58.34
C SER A 11 52.52 7.50 -57.07
N LEU A 12 53.08 6.49 -56.62
CA LEU A 12 54.45 6.09 -56.23
C LEU A 12 55.53 7.17 -56.02
N GLY A 13 56.32 6.93 -54.95
CA GLY A 13 57.69 7.40 -54.78
C GLY A 13 58.07 7.44 -53.28
N SER A 14 58.66 6.48 -52.70
CA SER A 14 60.03 5.96 -52.65
C SER A 14 60.86 6.53 -51.49
N LEU A 15 61.16 5.60 -50.54
CA LEU A 15 62.38 5.36 -49.78
C LEU A 15 63.20 6.55 -49.22
N ASN A 16 63.37 6.53 -47.87
CA ASN A 16 64.75 6.34 -47.33
C ASN A 16 64.74 6.00 -45.82
N SER A 17 65.56 5.03 -45.56
CA SER A 17 65.95 4.46 -44.25
C SER A 17 66.81 5.41 -43.42
N PHE A 18 66.68 5.46 -42.10
CA PHE A 18 67.75 5.62 -41.16
C PHE A 18 67.42 5.00 -39.77
N ARG A 19 68.28 4.14 -39.38
CA ARG A 19 68.79 3.50 -38.16
C ARG A 19 68.09 3.76 -36.79
N LEU A 20 67.97 2.59 -36.11
CA LEU A 20 67.83 2.35 -34.68
C LEU A 20 68.70 3.22 -33.78
N VAL A 21 68.10 3.72 -32.69
CA VAL A 21 68.78 3.84 -31.38
C VAL A 21 67.81 3.35 -30.32
N SER A 22 68.17 2.30 -29.61
CA SER A 22 67.46 1.73 -28.48
C SER A 22 67.62 2.59 -27.25
N PHE A 23 66.55 3.02 -26.63
CA PHE A 23 66.53 3.45 -25.23
C PHE A 23 65.54 2.66 -24.45
N HIS A 24 66.04 1.94 -23.44
CA HIS A 24 65.24 1.34 -22.39
C HIS A 24 64.52 2.43 -21.62
N HIS A 25 63.20 2.33 -21.58
CA HIS A 25 62.44 3.07 -20.57
C HIS A 25 61.41 2.14 -19.94
N SER A 26 61.46 2.16 -18.64
CA SER A 26 60.66 1.49 -17.63
C SER A 26 59.17 1.53 -17.90
N ALA A 27 58.51 0.42 -17.61
CA ALA A 27 57.06 0.21 -17.70
C ALA A 27 56.29 1.14 -16.76
N ILE A 28 55.43 1.97 -17.34
CA ILE A 28 54.36 2.69 -16.61
C ILE A 28 53.16 1.76 -16.54
N PRO A 29 52.55 1.51 -15.38
CA PRO A 29 51.37 0.67 -15.28
C PRO A 29 50.19 1.34 -15.97
N LYS A 30 49.58 0.64 -16.92
CA LYS A 30 48.32 1.03 -17.55
C LYS A 30 47.22 1.02 -16.48
N ILE A 31 46.75 2.21 -16.09
CA ILE A 31 45.47 2.38 -15.37
C ILE A 31 44.37 2.05 -16.35
N THR A 32 43.80 0.84 -16.24
CA THR A 32 42.56 0.47 -16.89
C THR A 32 41.42 1.25 -16.23
N LYS A 33 40.83 2.20 -16.94
CA LYS A 33 39.57 2.82 -16.56
C LYS A 33 38.51 1.70 -16.49
N PRO A 34 37.75 1.57 -15.38
CA PRO A 34 36.61 0.70 -15.40
C PRO A 34 35.60 1.27 -16.38
N SER A 35 35.19 0.49 -17.37
CA SER A 35 34.05 0.81 -18.23
C SER A 35 32.81 0.79 -17.37
N LEU A 36 32.28 1.96 -17.04
CA LEU A 36 30.92 2.13 -16.59
C LEU A 36 29.99 1.78 -17.77
N PHE A 37 29.77 0.49 -18.00
CA PHE A 37 28.53 0.07 -18.62
C PHE A 37 27.47 0.27 -17.56
N SER A 38 26.78 1.40 -17.63
CA SER A 38 25.50 1.59 -17.00
C SER A 38 24.60 0.45 -17.48
N GLN A 39 24.32 -0.50 -16.59
CA GLN A 39 23.16 -1.37 -16.77
C GLN A 39 21.96 -0.44 -16.69
N PHE A 40 21.46 -0.02 -17.84
CA PHE A 40 20.11 0.50 -17.94
C PHE A 40 19.19 -0.59 -17.35
N PRO A 41 18.35 -0.28 -16.37
CA PRO A 41 17.38 -1.24 -15.92
C PRO A 41 16.61 -1.69 -17.17
N LYS A 42 16.48 -3.00 -17.38
CA LYS A 42 15.59 -3.57 -18.37
C LYS A 42 14.29 -2.81 -18.25
N VAL A 43 13.85 -2.19 -19.35
CA VAL A 43 12.50 -1.65 -19.46
C VAL A 43 11.58 -2.83 -19.10
N VAL A 44 11.04 -2.79 -17.89
CA VAL A 44 9.96 -3.69 -17.51
C VAL A 44 8.89 -3.37 -18.53
N SER A 45 8.60 -4.30 -19.42
CA SER A 45 7.42 -4.26 -20.27
C SER A 45 6.29 -3.82 -19.37
N SER A 46 5.66 -2.68 -19.66
CA SER A 46 4.59 -2.13 -18.84
C SER A 46 3.46 -3.16 -18.84
N MET A 47 3.48 -4.07 -17.89
CA MET A 47 2.33 -4.93 -17.65
C MET A 47 1.18 -3.99 -17.31
N SER A 48 0.17 -4.01 -18.15
CA SER A 48 -1.00 -3.17 -17.97
C SER A 48 -1.87 -3.83 -16.92
N TYR A 49 -1.73 -3.46 -15.64
CA TYR A 49 -2.60 -3.94 -14.54
C TYR A 49 -3.98 -3.28 -14.52
N HIS A 50 -4.52 -2.88 -15.68
CA HIS A 50 -5.81 -2.19 -15.76
C HIS A 50 -6.99 -3.10 -15.38
N LYS A 51 -6.93 -4.38 -15.77
CA LYS A 51 -7.96 -5.36 -15.42
C LYS A 51 -7.93 -5.67 -13.93
N GLU A 52 -6.74 -5.85 -13.39
CA GLU A 52 -6.49 -6.11 -11.98
C GLU A 52 -6.97 -4.92 -11.13
N LEU A 53 -6.67 -3.68 -11.54
CA LEU A 53 -7.14 -2.48 -10.84
C LEU A 53 -8.67 -2.35 -10.89
N ALA A 54 -9.29 -2.64 -12.04
CA ALA A 54 -10.74 -2.62 -12.17
C ALA A 54 -11.42 -3.67 -11.26
N ALA A 55 -10.89 -4.89 -11.23
CA ALA A 55 -11.35 -5.96 -10.36
C ALA A 55 -11.16 -5.60 -8.87
N ALA A 56 -10.01 -5.03 -8.50
CA ALA A 56 -9.73 -4.59 -7.14
C ALA A 56 -10.69 -3.48 -6.67
N LYS A 57 -10.95 -2.47 -7.51
CA LYS A 57 -11.91 -1.40 -7.22
C LYS A 57 -13.32 -1.97 -7.02
N LYS A 58 -13.76 -2.89 -7.86
CA LYS A 58 -15.06 -3.57 -7.74
C LYS A 58 -15.13 -4.37 -6.44
N ALA A 59 -14.12 -5.19 -6.16
CA ALA A 59 -14.05 -6.03 -4.96
C ALA A 59 -14.10 -5.19 -3.68
N ALA A 60 -13.24 -4.18 -3.55
CA ALA A 60 -13.19 -3.30 -2.39
C ALA A 60 -14.49 -2.49 -2.21
N SER A 61 -15.12 -2.02 -3.29
CA SER A 61 -16.39 -1.30 -3.23
C SER A 61 -17.55 -2.18 -2.74
N LEU A 62 -17.60 -3.44 -3.17
CA LEU A 62 -18.63 -4.39 -2.73
C LEU A 62 -18.42 -4.79 -1.26
N ALA A 63 -17.19 -5.07 -0.87
CA ALA A 63 -16.84 -5.33 0.52
C ALA A 63 -17.20 -4.13 1.42
N ALA A 64 -16.91 -2.90 0.99
CA ALA A 64 -17.29 -1.68 1.71
C ALA A 64 -18.80 -1.56 1.92
N ARG A 65 -19.62 -1.90 0.91
CA ARG A 65 -21.10 -1.90 1.04
C ARG A 65 -21.57 -2.92 2.08
N LEU A 66 -20.99 -4.13 2.07
CA LEU A 66 -21.25 -5.14 3.10
C LEU A 66 -20.93 -4.60 4.49
N CYS A 67 -19.72 -4.05 4.67
CA CYS A 67 -19.27 -3.49 5.94
C CYS A 67 -20.16 -2.34 6.41
N GLN A 68 -20.57 -1.43 5.54
CA GLN A 68 -21.51 -0.35 5.87
C GLN A 68 -22.88 -0.88 6.33
N LYS A 69 -23.39 -1.95 5.68
CA LYS A 69 -24.65 -2.61 6.09
C LYS A 69 -24.54 -3.20 7.49
N VAL A 70 -23.45 -3.91 7.77
CA VAL A 70 -23.20 -4.52 9.09
C VAL A 70 -22.99 -3.44 10.16
N GLN A 71 -22.18 -2.42 9.89
CA GLN A 71 -21.90 -1.36 10.86
C GLN A 71 -23.18 -0.61 11.28
N LYS A 72 -24.08 -0.32 10.33
CA LYS A 72 -25.38 0.32 10.62
C LYS A 72 -26.32 -0.54 11.48
N ALA A 73 -26.21 -1.86 11.37
CA ALA A 73 -27.02 -2.82 12.08
C ALA A 73 -26.24 -3.62 13.14
N LEU A 74 -25.16 -3.04 13.67
CA LEU A 74 -24.23 -3.74 14.55
C LEU A 74 -24.92 -4.30 15.79
N LEU A 75 -24.87 -5.61 15.95
CA LEU A 75 -25.37 -6.36 17.08
C LEU A 75 -24.17 -6.95 17.87
N GLN A 76 -24.34 -7.15 19.18
CA GLN A 76 -23.31 -7.79 19.99
C GLN A 76 -22.91 -9.18 19.48
N SER A 77 -23.87 -9.92 18.91
CA SER A 77 -23.64 -11.23 18.30
C SER A 77 -22.76 -11.23 17.06
N ASP A 78 -22.54 -10.06 16.44
CA ASP A 78 -21.72 -9.90 15.26
C ASP A 78 -20.22 -9.73 15.58
N VAL A 79 -19.88 -9.70 16.88
CA VAL A 79 -18.52 -9.48 17.37
C VAL A 79 -17.99 -10.71 18.09
N GLN A 80 -16.83 -11.17 17.68
CA GLN A 80 -16.10 -12.27 18.32
C GLN A 80 -14.68 -11.79 18.68
N SER A 81 -13.99 -12.56 19.53
CA SER A 81 -12.59 -12.31 19.85
C SER A 81 -11.71 -13.41 19.28
N LYS A 82 -10.68 -13.04 18.54
CA LYS A 82 -9.65 -13.95 18.03
C LYS A 82 -8.79 -14.52 19.18
N SER A 83 -7.98 -15.53 18.88
CA SER A 83 -7.04 -16.16 19.85
C SER A 83 -6.03 -15.17 20.40
N ASP A 84 -5.64 -14.15 19.64
CA ASP A 84 -4.77 -13.04 20.05
C ASP A 84 -5.52 -11.90 20.77
N LYS A 85 -6.82 -12.11 21.09
CA LYS A 85 -7.74 -11.16 21.73
C LYS A 85 -8.10 -9.94 20.87
N SER A 86 -7.79 -9.90 19.58
CA SER A 86 -8.31 -8.89 18.67
C SER A 86 -9.77 -9.19 18.32
N PRO A 87 -10.62 -8.17 18.12
CA PRO A 87 -11.99 -8.40 17.70
C PRO A 87 -12.02 -8.83 16.24
N VAL A 88 -12.99 -9.67 15.90
CA VAL A 88 -13.37 -9.98 14.54
C VAL A 88 -14.88 -9.94 14.43
N THR A 89 -15.41 -9.51 13.32
CA THR A 89 -16.85 -9.41 13.10
C THR A 89 -17.27 -10.27 11.92
N VAL A 90 -18.58 -10.49 11.78
CA VAL A 90 -19.14 -11.12 10.56
C VAL A 90 -18.81 -10.32 9.30
N ALA A 91 -18.47 -9.03 9.47
CA ALA A 91 -18.10 -8.17 8.36
C ALA A 91 -16.68 -8.44 7.85
N ASP A 92 -15.72 -8.76 8.73
CA ASP A 92 -14.35 -9.12 8.35
C ASP A 92 -14.36 -10.38 7.47
N TYR A 93 -14.99 -11.45 7.95
CA TYR A 93 -15.14 -12.69 7.17
C TYR A 93 -15.92 -12.48 5.87
N GLY A 94 -17.04 -11.75 5.93
CA GLY A 94 -17.88 -11.45 4.76
C GLY A 94 -17.13 -10.62 3.72
N SER A 95 -16.38 -9.60 4.16
CA SER A 95 -15.52 -8.76 3.32
C SER A 95 -14.48 -9.61 2.59
N GLN A 96 -13.73 -10.45 3.33
CA GLN A 96 -12.72 -11.32 2.72
C GLN A 96 -13.32 -12.29 1.71
N ALA A 97 -14.46 -12.92 2.02
CA ALA A 97 -15.14 -13.81 1.10
C ALA A 97 -15.58 -13.09 -0.19
N VAL A 98 -16.20 -11.90 -0.07
CA VAL A 98 -16.61 -11.09 -1.22
C VAL A 98 -15.44 -10.72 -2.09
N VAL A 99 -14.33 -10.25 -1.51
CA VAL A 99 -13.11 -9.91 -2.27
C VAL A 99 -12.58 -11.13 -3.01
N SER A 100 -12.48 -12.28 -2.34
CA SER A 100 -12.02 -13.54 -2.96
C SER A 100 -12.89 -13.95 -4.14
N PHE A 101 -14.22 -13.94 -4.00
CA PHE A 101 -15.15 -14.30 -5.09
C PHE A 101 -15.00 -13.36 -6.29
N ILE A 102 -14.93 -12.05 -6.04
CA ILE A 102 -14.81 -11.07 -7.12
C ILE A 102 -13.49 -11.22 -7.87
N LEU A 103 -12.37 -11.31 -7.15
CA LEU A 103 -11.06 -11.44 -7.78
C LEU A 103 -10.96 -12.72 -8.62
N GLN A 104 -11.37 -13.87 -8.08
CA GLN A 104 -11.33 -15.15 -8.80
C GLN A 104 -12.25 -15.16 -10.03
N ARG A 105 -13.37 -14.47 -9.97
CA ARG A 105 -14.31 -14.38 -11.08
C ARG A 105 -13.86 -13.42 -12.18
N GLU A 106 -13.39 -12.21 -11.81
CA GLU A 106 -12.99 -11.18 -12.77
C GLU A 106 -11.61 -11.49 -13.39
N LEU A 107 -10.79 -12.26 -12.67
CA LEU A 107 -9.42 -12.60 -13.03
C LEU A 107 -9.19 -14.11 -12.87
N PRO A 108 -9.84 -14.94 -13.70
CA PRO A 108 -9.65 -16.39 -13.62
C PRO A 108 -8.17 -16.73 -13.85
N SER A 109 -7.56 -17.41 -12.89
CA SER A 109 -6.16 -17.87 -12.95
C SER A 109 -6.00 -19.22 -12.28
N GLU A 110 -5.19 -20.09 -12.86
CA GLU A 110 -4.81 -21.37 -12.23
C GLU A 110 -3.94 -21.17 -10.99
N SER A 111 -3.27 -20.02 -10.87
CA SER A 111 -2.36 -19.69 -9.77
C SER A 111 -2.87 -18.52 -8.93
N PHE A 112 -4.16 -18.51 -8.56
CA PHE A 112 -4.70 -17.47 -7.66
C PHE A 112 -4.02 -17.55 -6.30
N SER A 113 -3.46 -16.44 -5.85
CA SER A 113 -2.77 -16.31 -4.56
C SER A 113 -3.26 -15.08 -3.82
N LEU A 114 -3.78 -15.28 -2.62
CA LEU A 114 -4.25 -14.23 -1.73
C LEU A 114 -3.60 -14.39 -0.36
N VAL A 115 -2.96 -13.33 0.12
CA VAL A 115 -2.44 -13.18 1.47
C VAL A 115 -3.43 -12.29 2.23
N ALA A 116 -4.21 -12.84 3.13
CA ALA A 116 -5.23 -12.10 3.85
C ALA A 116 -5.21 -12.36 5.35
N GLU A 117 -5.90 -11.52 6.10
CA GLU A 117 -5.85 -11.57 7.57
C GLU A 117 -6.63 -12.73 8.14
N GLU A 118 -7.83 -13.04 7.58
CA GLU A 118 -8.77 -13.98 8.19
C GLU A 118 -8.59 -15.41 7.66
N ASP A 119 -8.94 -16.37 8.52
CA ASP A 119 -9.07 -17.79 8.17
C ASP A 119 -10.40 -18.37 8.73
N SER A 120 -10.85 -19.48 8.19
CA SER A 120 -12.12 -20.09 8.56
C SER A 120 -12.07 -20.96 9.82
N GLY A 121 -10.94 -21.03 10.53
CA GLY A 121 -10.73 -21.98 11.62
C GLY A 121 -11.76 -21.85 12.75
N ASP A 122 -12.09 -20.62 13.14
CA ASP A 122 -13.10 -20.37 14.18
C ASP A 122 -14.53 -20.66 13.70
N LEU A 123 -14.82 -20.44 12.40
CA LEU A 123 -16.13 -20.72 11.81
C LEU A 123 -16.43 -22.21 11.61
N ARG A 124 -15.39 -23.06 11.63
CA ARG A 124 -15.53 -24.52 11.54
C ARG A 124 -15.71 -25.21 12.90
N LYS A 125 -15.71 -24.45 14.00
CA LYS A 125 -15.90 -24.99 15.35
C LYS A 125 -17.39 -25.25 15.65
N ASP A 126 -17.64 -26.20 16.55
CA ASP A 126 -18.98 -26.42 17.06
C ASP A 126 -19.54 -25.14 17.70
N GLY A 127 -20.78 -24.80 17.35
CA GLY A 127 -21.47 -23.60 17.83
C GLY A 127 -21.30 -22.36 16.93
N ALA A 128 -20.50 -22.43 15.85
CA ALA A 128 -20.32 -21.32 14.93
C ALA A 128 -21.36 -21.29 13.76
N GLN A 129 -22.29 -22.24 13.70
CA GLN A 129 -23.22 -22.42 12.57
C GLN A 129 -24.08 -21.17 12.31
N GLU A 130 -24.59 -20.54 13.37
CA GLU A 130 -25.42 -19.33 13.24
C GLU A 130 -24.60 -18.17 12.66
N THR A 131 -23.37 -18.00 13.15
CA THR A 131 -22.44 -16.98 12.63
C THR A 131 -22.10 -17.23 11.15
N LEU A 132 -21.80 -18.49 10.78
CA LEU A 132 -21.49 -18.88 9.40
C LEU A 132 -22.71 -18.66 8.48
N ALA A 133 -23.90 -19.07 8.90
CA ALA A 133 -25.12 -18.83 8.15
C ALA A 133 -25.35 -17.33 7.90
N ARG A 134 -25.14 -16.47 8.93
CA ARG A 134 -25.25 -15.03 8.81
C ARG A 134 -24.21 -14.43 7.84
N ILE A 135 -22.93 -14.86 7.91
CA ILE A 135 -21.89 -14.45 6.97
C ILE A 135 -22.30 -14.83 5.54
N THR A 136 -22.75 -16.07 5.35
CA THR A 136 -23.18 -16.59 4.05
C THR A 136 -24.34 -15.79 3.47
N GLU A 137 -25.30 -15.39 4.30
CA GLU A 137 -26.41 -14.52 3.88
C GLU A 137 -25.90 -13.14 3.44
N LEU A 138 -25.04 -12.49 4.23
CA LEU A 138 -24.45 -11.19 3.89
C LEU A 138 -23.67 -11.22 2.57
N VAL A 139 -22.87 -12.26 2.36
CA VAL A 139 -22.10 -12.48 1.12
C VAL A 139 -23.07 -12.65 -0.07
N ASN A 140 -24.05 -13.52 0.06
CA ASN A 140 -25.03 -13.75 -1.00
C ASN A 140 -25.82 -12.48 -1.36
N ASP A 141 -26.30 -11.74 -0.37
CA ASP A 141 -26.99 -10.47 -0.58
C ASP A 141 -26.12 -9.47 -1.33
N THR A 142 -24.82 -9.39 -0.96
CA THR A 142 -23.86 -8.47 -1.59
C THR A 142 -23.59 -8.85 -3.03
N LEU A 143 -23.30 -10.12 -3.31
CA LEU A 143 -23.02 -10.63 -4.66
C LEU A 143 -24.24 -10.58 -5.58
N THR A 144 -25.44 -10.81 -5.04
CA THR A 144 -26.69 -10.76 -5.81
C THR A 144 -27.09 -9.32 -6.15
N SER A 145 -26.96 -8.39 -5.20
CA SER A 145 -27.32 -6.98 -5.39
C SER A 145 -26.49 -6.28 -6.47
N ASP A 146 -25.29 -6.76 -6.75
CA ASP A 146 -24.41 -6.25 -7.82
C ASP A 146 -24.65 -6.98 -9.17
N GLY A 147 -25.54 -7.96 -9.23
CA GLY A 147 -25.73 -8.81 -10.41
C GLY A 147 -24.52 -9.72 -10.68
N THR A 148 -23.60 -9.82 -9.75
CA THR A 148 -22.36 -10.60 -9.90
C THR A 148 -22.63 -12.10 -9.88
N CYS A 149 -23.51 -12.59 -9.03
CA CYS A 149 -23.90 -14.00 -8.97
C CYS A 149 -25.37 -14.22 -9.34
N VAL A 150 -25.60 -15.18 -10.23
CA VAL A 150 -26.95 -15.64 -10.59
C VAL A 150 -27.44 -16.72 -9.61
N SER A 151 -26.50 -17.49 -9.03
CA SER A 151 -26.77 -18.55 -8.05
C SER A 151 -26.21 -18.18 -6.68
N ARG A 152 -26.91 -18.58 -5.63
CA ARG A 152 -26.42 -18.42 -4.25
C ARG A 152 -25.22 -19.33 -4.01
N VAL A 153 -24.22 -18.83 -3.28
CA VAL A 153 -23.09 -19.60 -2.79
C VAL A 153 -23.47 -20.33 -1.49
N SER A 154 -22.89 -21.51 -1.29
CA SER A 154 -23.08 -22.30 -0.06
C SER A 154 -22.16 -21.81 1.07
N GLU A 155 -22.40 -22.31 2.29
CA GLU A 155 -21.51 -22.08 3.44
C GLU A 155 -20.10 -22.59 3.18
N GLU A 156 -19.95 -23.77 2.54
CA GLU A 156 -18.63 -24.31 2.23
C GLU A 156 -17.90 -23.50 1.15
N ASP A 157 -18.64 -22.92 0.19
CA ASP A 157 -18.04 -21.97 -0.78
C ASP A 157 -17.50 -20.73 -0.05
N VAL A 158 -18.23 -20.20 0.95
CA VAL A 158 -17.80 -19.05 1.75
C VAL A 158 -16.57 -19.39 2.57
N LEU A 159 -16.55 -20.55 3.26
CA LEU A 159 -15.36 -21.00 4.01
C LEU A 159 -14.14 -21.16 3.10
N THR A 160 -14.33 -21.74 1.92
CA THR A 160 -13.27 -21.89 0.90
C THR A 160 -12.76 -20.54 0.41
N ALA A 161 -13.66 -19.57 0.18
CA ALA A 161 -13.30 -18.23 -0.24
C ALA A 161 -12.49 -17.49 0.85
N ILE A 162 -12.84 -17.65 2.14
CA ILE A 162 -12.05 -17.11 3.26
C ILE A 162 -10.67 -17.78 3.30
N ASP A 163 -10.62 -19.11 3.22
CA ASP A 163 -9.37 -19.88 3.29
C ASP A 163 -8.44 -19.69 2.10
N SER A 164 -8.92 -19.12 1.00
CA SER A 164 -8.05 -18.70 -0.11
C SER A 164 -7.05 -17.60 0.30
N GLY A 165 -7.30 -16.93 1.43
CA GLY A 165 -6.40 -15.92 2.05
C GLY A 165 -5.16 -16.48 2.73
N LYS A 166 -4.95 -17.81 2.75
CA LYS A 166 -3.86 -18.49 3.47
C LYS A 166 -2.52 -18.54 2.71
N SER A 167 -2.39 -17.83 1.60
CA SER A 167 -1.09 -17.78 0.91
C SER A 167 -0.01 -17.18 1.80
N GLU A 168 1.20 -17.72 1.70
CA GLU A 168 2.37 -17.17 2.38
C GLU A 168 2.96 -15.94 1.64
N GLY A 169 2.53 -15.67 0.40
CA GLY A 169 3.12 -14.61 -0.40
C GLY A 169 4.57 -14.91 -0.81
N GLY A 170 5.37 -13.87 -0.99
CA GLY A 170 6.80 -14.03 -1.28
C GLY A 170 7.30 -13.16 -2.43
N SER A 171 8.52 -13.47 -2.89
CA SER A 171 9.24 -12.68 -3.88
C SER A 171 8.93 -13.05 -5.34
N ASN A 172 8.22 -14.15 -5.58
CA ASN A 172 8.00 -14.66 -6.93
C ASN A 172 6.51 -14.70 -7.28
N GLY A 173 6.17 -14.29 -8.49
CA GLY A 173 4.81 -14.29 -9.00
C GLY A 173 3.93 -13.18 -8.43
N GLN A 174 2.62 -13.33 -8.64
CA GLN A 174 1.63 -12.35 -8.23
C GLN A 174 0.89 -12.81 -6.98
N HIS A 175 0.76 -11.89 -6.02
CA HIS A 175 0.05 -12.13 -4.76
C HIS A 175 -0.87 -10.95 -4.46
N TRP A 176 -2.16 -11.22 -4.33
CA TRP A 176 -3.08 -10.28 -3.72
C TRP A 176 -2.81 -10.21 -2.21
N VAL A 177 -2.97 -9.02 -1.65
CA VAL A 177 -2.78 -8.77 -0.21
C VAL A 177 -3.99 -8.01 0.29
N LEU A 178 -4.69 -8.55 1.27
CA LEU A 178 -5.96 -8.02 1.75
C LEU A 178 -5.98 -7.88 3.28
N ASP A 179 -6.32 -6.70 3.75
CA ASP A 179 -6.96 -6.50 5.03
C ASP A 179 -8.45 -6.26 4.80
N PRO A 180 -9.33 -7.18 5.22
CA PRO A 180 -10.77 -7.07 4.96
C PRO A 180 -11.45 -5.94 5.74
N ILE A 181 -10.95 -5.60 6.94
CA ILE A 181 -11.33 -4.43 7.74
C ILE A 181 -10.12 -3.99 8.57
N ASP A 182 -9.21 -3.22 7.97
CA ASP A 182 -8.18 -2.56 8.75
C ASP A 182 -8.82 -1.56 9.70
N GLY A 183 -8.55 -1.73 11.00
CA GLY A 183 -9.12 -0.92 12.04
C GLY A 183 -10.46 -1.43 12.57
N THR A 184 -10.60 -2.74 12.84
CA THR A 184 -11.83 -3.36 13.36
C THR A 184 -12.35 -2.68 14.64
N LYS A 185 -11.48 -2.18 15.52
CA LYS A 185 -11.89 -1.39 16.69
C LYS A 185 -12.54 -0.07 16.29
N GLY A 186 -12.02 0.63 15.29
CA GLY A 186 -12.63 1.82 14.72
C GLY A 186 -13.98 1.51 14.10
N PHE A 187 -14.06 0.42 13.33
CA PHE A 187 -15.32 -0.09 12.78
C PHE A 187 -16.39 -0.30 13.85
N LEU A 188 -16.05 -0.95 14.96
CA LEU A 188 -16.96 -1.19 16.07
C LEU A 188 -17.44 0.09 16.78
N ARG A 189 -16.62 1.14 16.80
CA ARG A 189 -16.97 2.44 17.38
C ARG A 189 -17.76 3.35 16.42
N GLY A 190 -17.89 2.96 15.13
CA GLY A 190 -18.41 3.86 14.09
C GLY A 190 -17.40 4.89 13.59
N ASP A 191 -16.12 4.71 13.92
CA ASP A 191 -14.98 5.53 13.49
C ASP A 191 -14.42 5.08 12.13
N GLN A 192 -13.21 5.53 11.80
CA GLN A 192 -12.53 5.19 10.54
C GLN A 192 -12.09 3.73 10.49
N TYR A 193 -12.29 3.12 9.35
CA TYR A 193 -11.78 1.81 8.96
C TYR A 193 -11.53 1.78 7.45
N ALA A 194 -10.81 0.79 6.96
CA ALA A 194 -10.56 0.64 5.53
C ALA A 194 -10.59 -0.83 5.10
N ILE A 195 -11.13 -1.09 3.92
CA ILE A 195 -10.85 -2.32 3.17
C ILE A 195 -9.60 -2.03 2.35
N ALA A 196 -8.51 -2.74 2.61
CA ALA A 196 -7.22 -2.48 2.00
C ALA A 196 -6.79 -3.65 1.12
N LEU A 197 -6.74 -3.43 -0.20
CA LEU A 197 -6.42 -4.45 -1.19
C LEU A 197 -5.25 -4.00 -2.06
N ALA A 198 -4.20 -4.81 -2.16
CA ALA A 198 -3.05 -4.55 -3.01
C ALA A 198 -2.73 -5.76 -3.89
N LEU A 199 -2.01 -5.55 -4.98
CA LEU A 199 -1.36 -6.58 -5.78
C LEU A 199 0.15 -6.40 -5.69
N LEU A 200 0.83 -7.47 -5.31
CA LEU A 200 2.27 -7.62 -5.45
C LEU A 200 2.58 -8.37 -6.73
N ASP A 201 3.62 -7.94 -7.44
CA ASP A 201 4.22 -8.67 -8.55
C ASP A 201 5.73 -8.72 -8.33
N GLU A 202 6.29 -9.94 -8.31
CA GLU A 202 7.70 -10.19 -7.99
C GLU A 202 8.14 -9.48 -6.68
N GLY A 203 7.28 -9.57 -5.66
CA GLY A 203 7.50 -9.00 -4.32
C GLY A 203 7.37 -7.48 -4.21
N LYS A 204 6.93 -6.79 -5.27
CA LYS A 204 6.73 -5.34 -5.31
C LYS A 204 5.26 -4.98 -5.39
N VAL A 205 4.81 -4.01 -4.62
CA VAL A 205 3.45 -3.50 -4.72
C VAL A 205 3.30 -2.74 -6.03
N VAL A 206 2.39 -3.20 -6.91
CA VAL A 206 2.16 -2.63 -8.25
C VAL A 206 0.83 -1.91 -8.39
N LEU A 207 -0.16 -2.24 -7.55
CA LEU A 207 -1.39 -1.47 -7.41
C LEU A 207 -1.94 -1.60 -5.99
N GLY A 208 -2.79 -0.65 -5.60
CA GLY A 208 -3.48 -0.65 -4.31
C GLY A 208 -4.80 0.09 -4.37
N VAL A 209 -5.75 -0.40 -3.58
CA VAL A 209 -7.08 0.19 -3.41
C VAL A 209 -7.38 0.28 -1.92
N LEU A 210 -7.83 1.45 -1.47
CA LEU A 210 -8.36 1.67 -0.12
C LEU A 210 -9.80 2.14 -0.23
N ALA A 211 -10.73 1.32 0.24
CA ALA A 211 -12.10 1.77 0.44
C ALA A 211 -12.27 2.21 1.91
N CYS A 212 -12.55 3.48 2.12
CA CYS A 212 -12.67 4.12 3.43
C CYS A 212 -14.12 4.61 3.64
N PRO A 213 -15.03 3.76 4.13
CA PRO A 213 -16.47 4.05 4.11
C PRO A 213 -16.89 5.22 5.00
N ASN A 214 -16.15 5.53 6.05
CA ASN A 214 -16.45 6.62 6.99
C ASN A 214 -15.58 7.86 6.76
N LEU A 215 -14.67 7.85 5.77
CA LEU A 215 -13.83 9.01 5.49
C LEU A 215 -14.64 10.07 4.74
N PRO A 216 -14.71 11.34 5.24
CA PRO A 216 -15.39 12.41 4.52
C PRO A 216 -14.80 12.65 3.14
N LEU A 217 -15.63 13.00 2.15
CA LEU A 217 -15.14 13.44 0.84
C LEU A 217 -14.43 14.80 0.94
N ALA A 218 -14.88 15.67 1.85
CA ALA A 218 -14.20 16.89 2.18
C ALA A 218 -12.89 16.64 2.92
N SER A 219 -11.91 17.53 2.72
CA SER A 219 -10.63 17.50 3.45
C SER A 219 -10.83 17.63 4.95
N ILE A 220 -10.08 16.87 5.74
CA ILE A 220 -10.06 16.96 7.20
C ILE A 220 -9.37 18.27 7.59
N GLY A 221 -10.11 19.19 8.24
CA GLY A 221 -9.57 20.51 8.66
C GLY A 221 -9.62 21.61 7.61
N GLY A 222 -10.17 21.37 6.43
CA GLY A 222 -10.39 22.39 5.40
C GLY A 222 -11.52 23.36 5.77
N GLN A 223 -11.29 24.66 5.53
CA GLN A 223 -12.25 25.74 5.90
C GLN A 223 -13.37 25.95 4.87
N ASP A 224 -13.25 25.42 3.66
CA ASP A 224 -14.10 25.78 2.53
C ASP A 224 -14.88 24.62 1.94
N GLN A 225 -15.95 24.12 2.60
CA GLN A 225 -16.80 23.17 1.87
C GLN A 225 -18.17 22.92 2.51
N HIS A 226 -19.03 23.90 2.48
CA HIS A 226 -20.43 23.73 2.93
C HIS A 226 -21.24 22.64 2.20
N SER A 227 -20.84 22.19 1.02
CA SER A 227 -21.61 21.22 0.22
C SER A 227 -21.15 19.75 0.34
N LEU A 228 -19.90 19.48 0.76
CA LEU A 228 -19.34 18.12 0.83
C LEU A 228 -19.21 17.58 2.27
N HIS A 229 -19.42 18.39 3.30
CA HIS A 229 -19.24 17.97 4.70
C HIS A 229 -20.12 16.81 5.16
N ASN A 230 -21.24 16.56 4.48
CA ASN A 230 -22.16 15.47 4.82
C ASN A 230 -21.97 14.22 3.95
N GLN A 231 -21.05 14.26 2.98
CA GLN A 231 -20.78 13.09 2.13
C GLN A 231 -19.57 12.33 2.69
N ILE A 232 -19.78 11.05 2.94
CA ILE A 232 -18.75 10.12 3.44
C ILE A 232 -18.59 8.95 2.50
N GLY A 233 -17.42 8.35 2.52
CA GLY A 233 -17.07 7.18 1.74
C GLY A 233 -16.17 7.50 0.56
N CYS A 234 -14.86 7.28 0.74
CA CYS A 234 -13.83 7.48 -0.27
C CYS A 234 -13.30 6.14 -0.76
N LEU A 235 -13.06 6.05 -2.06
CA LEU A 235 -12.29 4.97 -2.69
C LEU A 235 -11.03 5.58 -3.29
N PHE A 236 -9.87 5.25 -2.73
CA PHE A 236 -8.57 5.58 -3.31
C PHE A 236 -8.08 4.41 -4.14
N SER A 237 -7.46 4.69 -5.27
CA SER A 237 -6.86 3.67 -6.12
C SER A 237 -5.60 4.19 -6.78
N ALA A 238 -4.55 3.38 -6.76
CA ALA A 238 -3.26 3.71 -7.34
C ALA A 238 -2.72 2.51 -8.13
N LYS A 239 -2.01 2.83 -9.21
CA LYS A 239 -1.25 1.86 -10.00
C LYS A 239 0.10 2.49 -10.34
N ILE A 240 1.16 1.68 -10.30
CA ILE A 240 2.53 2.12 -10.52
C ILE A 240 2.66 2.97 -11.80
N GLY A 241 3.17 4.20 -11.64
CA GLY A 241 3.40 5.15 -12.72
C GLY A 241 2.16 5.92 -13.22
N GLU A 242 0.97 5.74 -12.62
CA GLU A 242 -0.26 6.40 -13.06
C GLU A 242 -0.85 7.41 -12.06
N GLY A 243 -0.20 7.53 -10.89
CA GLY A 243 -0.68 8.40 -9.83
C GLY A 243 -1.87 7.82 -9.07
N THR A 244 -2.37 8.58 -8.10
CA THR A 244 -3.48 8.18 -7.24
C THR A 244 -4.76 8.89 -7.62
N ASP A 245 -5.83 8.11 -7.74
CA ASP A 245 -7.20 8.60 -7.91
C ASP A 245 -7.98 8.46 -6.60
N MET A 246 -8.85 9.44 -6.32
CA MET A 246 -9.89 9.35 -5.30
C MET A 246 -11.26 9.52 -5.96
N GLN A 247 -12.22 8.70 -5.56
CA GLN A 247 -13.61 8.83 -5.96
C GLN A 247 -14.56 8.53 -4.79
N PRO A 248 -15.81 9.02 -4.80
CA PRO A 248 -16.82 8.56 -3.89
C PRO A 248 -17.09 7.06 -4.06
N LEU A 249 -17.50 6.40 -2.97
CA LEU A 249 -17.88 4.97 -3.01
C LEU A 249 -19.18 4.70 -3.80
N ASP A 250 -19.94 5.74 -4.13
CA ASP A 250 -21.13 5.64 -5.01
C ASP A 250 -20.79 5.43 -6.49
N GLY A 251 -19.49 5.50 -6.86
CA GLY A 251 -19.02 5.27 -8.22
C GLY A 251 -18.95 6.52 -9.10
N SER A 252 -19.06 7.71 -8.53
CA SER A 252 -18.86 8.98 -9.25
C SER A 252 -17.43 9.08 -9.80
N SER A 253 -17.23 10.02 -10.74
CA SER A 253 -15.96 10.18 -11.47
C SER A 253 -14.77 10.40 -10.53
N PRO A 254 -13.62 9.73 -10.77
CA PRO A 254 -12.42 9.91 -9.99
C PRO A 254 -11.75 11.28 -10.25
N ILE A 255 -11.04 11.75 -9.25
CA ILE A 255 -10.14 12.91 -9.33
C ILE A 255 -8.73 12.50 -8.93
N LYS A 256 -7.71 13.09 -9.56
CA LYS A 256 -6.31 12.92 -9.14
C LYS A 256 -6.08 13.64 -7.81
N VAL A 257 -5.37 12.96 -6.91
CA VAL A 257 -4.98 13.52 -5.60
C VAL A 257 -3.47 13.52 -5.44
N HIS A 258 -3.00 14.44 -4.61
CA HIS A 258 -1.57 14.62 -4.32
C HIS A 258 -1.36 14.85 -2.82
N VAL A 259 -0.24 14.36 -2.31
CA VAL A 259 0.18 14.65 -0.93
C VAL A 259 0.34 16.16 -0.70
N SER A 260 0.31 16.56 0.57
CA SER A 260 0.54 17.96 0.96
C SER A 260 1.85 18.49 0.36
N ALA A 261 1.81 19.73 -0.15
CA ALA A 261 2.98 20.43 -0.70
C ALA A 261 3.79 21.19 0.38
N ILE A 262 3.46 21.03 1.67
CA ILE A 262 4.16 21.68 2.79
C ILE A 262 5.64 21.30 2.77
N GLU A 263 6.51 22.31 2.84
CA GLU A 263 7.97 22.15 2.89
C GLU A 263 8.54 22.52 4.27
N ASN A 264 7.86 23.40 4.99
CA ASN A 264 8.26 23.82 6.35
C ASN A 264 7.66 22.86 7.40
N PRO A 265 8.49 22.12 8.17
CA PRO A 265 7.98 21.20 9.19
C PRO A 265 7.07 21.84 10.25
N GLU A 266 7.26 23.13 10.56
CA GLU A 266 6.42 23.83 11.55
C GLU A 266 4.94 23.94 11.14
N GLU A 267 4.66 23.89 9.84
CA GLU A 267 3.33 23.96 9.25
C GLU A 267 2.71 22.55 9.07
N ALA A 268 3.50 21.50 9.30
CA ALA A 268 3.05 20.13 9.12
C ALA A 268 2.03 19.73 10.20
N SER A 269 1.17 18.76 9.85
CA SER A 269 0.28 18.07 10.77
C SER A 269 0.63 16.59 10.81
N PHE A 270 0.50 15.98 11.99
CA PHE A 270 0.73 14.56 12.20
C PHE A 270 -0.58 13.79 12.21
N PHE A 271 -0.58 12.65 11.53
CA PHE A 271 -1.59 11.62 11.72
C PHE A 271 -1.07 10.55 12.67
N GLU A 272 -1.89 10.17 13.63
CA GLU A 272 -1.62 9.12 14.61
C GLU A 272 -2.75 8.11 14.63
N SER A 273 -2.46 6.88 15.04
CA SER A 273 -3.50 5.92 15.37
C SER A 273 -4.21 6.34 16.65
N PHE A 274 -5.53 6.11 16.71
CA PHE A 274 -6.31 6.33 17.93
C PHE A 274 -5.83 5.43 19.05
N GLU A 275 -5.55 4.18 18.73
CA GLU A 275 -5.04 3.18 19.67
C GLU A 275 -3.56 3.42 20.01
N ALA A 276 -3.27 3.71 21.26
CA ALA A 276 -1.90 3.89 21.76
C ALA A 276 -1.03 2.63 21.59
N ALA A 277 -1.64 1.47 21.47
CA ALA A 277 -0.94 0.21 21.20
C ALA A 277 -0.22 0.20 19.84
N HIS A 278 -0.69 0.98 18.88
CA HIS A 278 -0.15 1.01 17.51
C HIS A 278 0.77 2.20 17.25
N SER A 279 0.92 3.13 18.21
CA SER A 279 1.78 4.29 18.07
C SER A 279 2.37 4.67 19.42
N LYS A 280 3.68 4.85 19.48
CA LYS A 280 4.35 5.45 20.66
C LYS A 280 4.10 6.96 20.63
N HIS A 281 2.96 7.40 21.15
CA HIS A 281 2.54 8.81 21.13
C HIS A 281 3.60 9.75 21.74
N ASP A 282 4.29 9.32 22.80
CA ASP A 282 5.38 10.10 23.42
C ASP A 282 6.54 10.31 22.45
N LEU A 283 6.90 9.29 21.65
CA LEU A 283 7.95 9.42 20.65
C LEU A 283 7.51 10.33 19.51
N SER A 284 6.29 10.16 19.01
CA SER A 284 5.71 11.04 17.97
C SER A 284 5.66 12.50 18.46
N SER A 285 5.26 12.73 19.70
CA SER A 285 5.23 14.08 20.32
C SER A 285 6.64 14.68 20.44
N SER A 286 7.65 13.87 20.79
CA SER A 286 9.05 14.32 20.86
C SER A 286 9.59 14.70 19.48
N ILE A 287 9.27 13.90 18.45
CA ILE A 287 9.64 14.19 17.05
C ILE A 287 8.93 15.47 16.57
N ALA A 288 7.63 15.62 16.82
CA ALA A 288 6.87 16.82 16.46
C ALA A 288 7.46 18.08 17.11
N LYS A 289 7.79 18.02 18.41
CA LYS A 289 8.46 19.11 19.13
C LYS A 289 9.80 19.47 18.52
N LYS A 290 10.62 18.47 18.17
CA LYS A 290 11.94 18.69 17.55
C LYS A 290 11.84 19.33 16.17
N LEU A 291 10.79 19.03 15.41
CA LEU A 291 10.49 19.64 14.12
C LEU A 291 9.81 21.03 14.25
N GLY A 292 9.42 21.45 15.46
CA GLY A 292 8.70 22.71 15.68
C GLY A 292 7.25 22.69 15.23
N VAL A 293 6.66 21.52 15.03
CA VAL A 293 5.25 21.35 14.62
C VAL A 293 4.32 21.95 15.67
N LYS A 294 3.40 22.81 15.22
CA LYS A 294 2.47 23.56 16.09
C LYS A 294 1.06 22.96 16.12
N ALA A 295 0.68 22.29 15.02
CA ALA A 295 -0.64 21.69 14.92
C ALA A 295 -0.77 20.47 15.86
N PRO A 296 -1.91 20.30 16.55
CA PRO A 296 -2.17 19.09 17.31
C PRO A 296 -2.27 17.89 16.36
N PRO A 297 -1.90 16.67 16.81
CA PRO A 297 -2.04 15.48 15.99
C PRO A 297 -3.52 15.16 15.73
N VAL A 298 -3.79 14.70 14.51
CA VAL A 298 -5.11 14.19 14.10
C VAL A 298 -5.11 12.67 14.25
N ARG A 299 -6.06 12.14 15.01
CA ARG A 299 -6.18 10.70 15.25
C ARG A 299 -7.18 10.08 14.29
N ILE A 300 -6.69 9.14 13.51
CA ILE A 300 -7.45 8.38 12.52
C ILE A 300 -7.02 6.91 12.65
N ASP A 301 -7.99 5.99 12.73
CA ASP A 301 -7.68 4.57 12.68
C ASP A 301 -7.40 4.10 11.25
N SER A 302 -6.80 2.94 11.11
CA SER A 302 -6.61 2.20 9.86
C SER A 302 -5.74 2.86 8.78
N GLN A 303 -5.68 2.22 7.63
CA GLN A 303 -5.08 2.75 6.40
C GLN A 303 -5.87 3.92 5.80
N ALA A 304 -7.00 4.32 6.37
CA ALA A 304 -7.63 5.59 6.05
C ALA A 304 -6.67 6.79 6.25
N LYS A 305 -5.66 6.66 7.14
CA LYS A 305 -4.55 7.62 7.29
C LYS A 305 -3.75 7.79 6.00
N TYR A 306 -3.42 6.69 5.32
CA TYR A 306 -2.71 6.75 4.04
C TYR A 306 -3.56 7.41 2.95
N GLY A 307 -4.86 7.09 2.92
CA GLY A 307 -5.81 7.75 2.01
C GLY A 307 -5.89 9.26 2.26
N ALA A 308 -6.06 9.68 3.52
CA ALA A 308 -6.09 11.08 3.90
C ALA A 308 -4.76 11.81 3.59
N LEU A 309 -3.60 11.18 3.83
CA LEU A 309 -2.29 11.72 3.44
C LEU A 309 -2.15 11.86 1.93
N SER A 310 -2.61 10.89 1.16
CA SER A 310 -2.47 10.90 -0.30
C SER A 310 -3.22 12.07 -0.96
N ARG A 311 -4.25 12.60 -0.32
CA ARG A 311 -5.00 13.77 -0.79
C ARG A 311 -4.63 15.09 -0.08
N GLY A 312 -3.58 15.06 0.79
CA GLY A 312 -3.03 16.26 1.40
C GLY A 312 -3.71 16.73 2.69
N ASP A 313 -4.57 15.92 3.33
CA ASP A 313 -5.24 16.29 4.59
C ASP A 313 -4.27 16.40 5.77
N GLY A 314 -3.13 15.74 5.69
CA GLY A 314 -2.04 15.80 6.66
C GLY A 314 -0.70 15.65 5.95
N ALA A 315 0.38 15.87 6.69
CA ALA A 315 1.72 15.88 6.13
C ALA A 315 2.61 14.72 6.58
N ILE A 316 2.39 14.20 7.78
CA ILE A 316 3.27 13.19 8.40
C ILE A 316 2.44 12.09 9.05
N TYR A 317 2.81 10.84 8.83
CA TYR A 317 2.34 9.69 9.59
C TYR A 317 3.53 8.87 10.07
N LEU A 318 3.53 8.53 11.35
CA LEU A 318 4.55 7.72 12.01
C LEU A 318 3.90 6.49 12.64
N ARG A 319 4.52 5.33 12.43
CA ARG A 319 4.15 4.09 13.10
C ARG A 319 5.37 3.45 13.74
N PHE A 320 5.37 3.39 15.07
CA PHE A 320 6.43 2.76 15.85
C PHE A 320 5.83 1.59 16.65
N PRO A 321 5.97 0.36 16.17
CA PRO A 321 5.40 -0.81 16.85
C PRO A 321 6.04 -1.03 18.21
N HIS A 322 5.32 -1.72 19.08
CA HIS A 322 5.89 -2.19 20.34
C HIS A 322 6.92 -3.29 20.11
N LYS A 323 7.88 -3.42 21.04
CA LYS A 323 8.90 -4.46 20.97
C LYS A 323 8.25 -5.85 20.87
N GLY A 324 8.65 -6.60 19.84
CA GLY A 324 8.15 -7.95 19.55
C GLY A 324 6.88 -8.01 18.67
N TYR A 325 6.27 -6.88 18.33
CA TYR A 325 5.22 -6.86 17.32
C TYR A 325 5.83 -6.93 15.92
N ARG A 326 5.30 -7.82 15.08
CA ARG A 326 5.68 -7.92 13.68
C ARG A 326 4.56 -7.32 12.83
N GLU A 327 4.89 -6.28 12.07
CA GLU A 327 3.96 -5.65 11.16
C GLU A 327 3.54 -6.65 10.07
N LYS A 328 2.26 -6.61 9.72
CA LYS A 328 1.70 -7.45 8.66
C LYS A 328 1.75 -6.69 7.34
N ILE A 329 1.95 -7.41 6.23
CA ILE A 329 2.00 -6.74 4.91
C ILE A 329 0.66 -6.13 4.52
N TRP A 330 -0.46 -6.70 4.94
CA TRP A 330 -1.80 -6.20 4.64
C TRP A 330 -2.15 -4.89 5.36
N ASP A 331 -1.53 -4.58 6.50
CA ASP A 331 -1.67 -3.31 7.22
C ASP A 331 -1.06 -2.11 6.45
N HIS A 332 -0.28 -2.35 5.38
CA HIS A 332 0.53 -1.31 4.76
C HIS A 332 0.58 -1.32 3.22
N ALA A 333 0.49 -2.48 2.56
CA ALA A 333 0.77 -2.60 1.13
C ALA A 333 -0.07 -1.63 0.27
N ALA A 334 -1.39 -1.61 0.49
CA ALA A 334 -2.29 -0.74 -0.27
C ALA A 334 -2.03 0.75 0.02
N GLY A 335 -1.86 1.10 1.30
CA GLY A 335 -1.59 2.48 1.73
C GLY A 335 -0.27 3.01 1.18
N CYS A 336 0.77 2.18 1.16
CA CYS A 336 2.09 2.59 0.66
C CYS A 336 2.02 3.05 -0.80
N ILE A 337 1.43 2.27 -1.70
CA ILE A 337 1.36 2.66 -3.12
C ILE A 337 0.41 3.84 -3.32
N VAL A 338 -0.69 3.93 -2.58
CA VAL A 338 -1.62 5.06 -2.64
C VAL A 338 -0.90 6.38 -2.29
N VAL A 339 -0.03 6.39 -1.29
CA VAL A 339 0.76 7.58 -0.94
C VAL A 339 1.90 7.82 -1.93
N THR A 340 2.64 6.79 -2.33
CA THR A 340 3.81 6.98 -3.22
C THR A 340 3.40 7.45 -4.60
N GLU A 341 2.31 6.95 -5.16
CA GLU A 341 1.77 7.40 -6.44
C GLU A 341 1.11 8.80 -6.35
N ALA A 342 0.69 9.24 -5.16
CA ALA A 342 0.28 10.62 -4.91
C ALA A 342 1.46 11.60 -4.75
N GLY A 343 2.72 11.14 -4.92
CA GLY A 343 3.93 11.93 -4.84
C GLY A 343 4.60 11.96 -3.45
N GLY A 344 4.11 11.16 -2.51
CA GLY A 344 4.70 10.97 -1.19
C GLY A 344 5.88 10.00 -1.18
N GLU A 345 6.36 9.73 0.02
CA GLU A 345 7.47 8.81 0.29
C GLU A 345 7.14 7.99 1.54
N VAL A 346 7.41 6.69 1.47
CA VAL A 346 7.25 5.72 2.56
C VAL A 346 8.57 5.00 2.77
N SER A 347 9.06 4.97 4.00
CA SER A 347 10.30 4.28 4.36
C SER A 347 10.21 3.68 5.76
N ASP A 348 11.18 2.84 6.11
CA ASP A 348 11.45 2.52 7.51
C ASP A 348 12.12 3.74 8.21
N ALA A 349 12.33 3.66 9.52
CA ALA A 349 12.96 4.73 10.29
C ALA A 349 14.46 4.92 9.96
N ALA A 350 15.09 3.99 9.24
CA ALA A 350 16.44 4.13 8.72
C ALA A 350 16.47 4.83 7.34
N GLY A 351 15.31 4.99 6.69
CA GLY A 351 15.15 5.59 5.37
C GLY A 351 15.21 4.57 4.22
N ASN A 352 15.08 3.27 4.50
CA ASN A 352 15.03 2.24 3.47
C ASN A 352 13.58 2.01 3.00
N PRO A 353 13.35 1.64 1.73
CA PRO A 353 12.05 1.19 1.26
C PRO A 353 11.56 -0.02 2.07
N LEU A 354 10.24 -0.14 2.25
CA LEU A 354 9.64 -1.32 2.87
C LEU A 354 9.74 -2.53 1.91
N ASP A 355 10.08 -3.69 2.47
CA ASP A 355 10.27 -4.93 1.71
C ASP A 355 9.06 -5.86 1.90
N PHE A 356 8.20 -5.95 0.89
CA PHE A 356 7.02 -6.79 0.88
C PHE A 356 7.27 -8.20 0.33
N SER A 357 8.51 -8.52 -0.05
CA SER A 357 8.87 -9.79 -0.70
C SER A 357 9.08 -10.97 0.27
N LYS A 358 9.01 -10.73 1.58
CA LYS A 358 9.35 -11.71 2.61
C LYS A 358 8.17 -12.53 3.16
N GLY A 359 7.04 -12.50 2.47
CA GLY A 359 5.84 -13.21 2.88
C GLY A 359 4.90 -12.33 3.69
N ARG A 360 4.22 -12.92 4.69
CA ARG A 360 3.10 -12.29 5.42
C ARG A 360 3.50 -11.12 6.34
N TYR A 361 4.78 -10.91 6.59
CA TYR A 361 5.26 -9.94 7.57
C TYR A 361 6.28 -8.97 7.00
N LEU A 362 6.27 -7.73 7.50
CA LEU A 362 7.36 -6.79 7.33
C LEU A 362 8.36 -6.98 8.46
N ASP A 363 9.61 -7.26 8.12
CA ASP A 363 10.70 -7.34 9.08
C ASP A 363 11.27 -5.94 9.35
N LEU A 364 10.52 -5.18 10.16
CA LEU A 364 10.89 -3.81 10.54
C LEU A 364 11.44 -3.80 11.96
N GLU A 365 12.65 -3.28 12.12
CA GLU A 365 13.24 -3.12 13.45
C GLU A 365 12.77 -1.85 14.16
N THR A 366 12.41 -0.80 13.42
CA THR A 366 12.29 0.55 13.99
C THR A 366 10.99 1.29 13.70
N GLY A 367 10.23 0.95 12.69
CA GLY A 367 8.95 1.62 12.39
C GLY A 367 8.85 2.18 10.97
N ILE A 368 7.71 2.79 10.66
CA ILE A 368 7.35 3.29 9.33
C ILE A 368 7.20 4.81 9.38
N ILE A 369 7.77 5.47 8.39
CA ILE A 369 7.76 6.92 8.21
C ILE A 369 7.08 7.22 6.88
N VAL A 370 6.06 8.08 6.91
CA VAL A 370 5.29 8.47 5.73
C VAL A 370 5.16 9.99 5.68
N THR A 371 5.58 10.60 4.59
CA THR A 371 5.45 12.04 4.36
C THR A 371 5.66 12.39 2.89
N ASN A 372 5.71 13.67 2.53
CA ASN A 372 6.13 14.11 1.21
C ASN A 372 7.68 14.13 1.08
N LYS A 373 8.18 14.15 -0.15
CA LYS A 373 9.62 14.10 -0.45
C LYS A 373 10.42 15.27 0.12
N LYS A 374 9.78 16.44 0.36
CA LYS A 374 10.45 17.63 0.87
C LYS A 374 10.68 17.57 2.38
N LEU A 375 9.72 17.02 3.10
CA LEU A 375 9.82 16.86 4.56
C LEU A 375 10.65 15.64 4.97
N MET A 376 10.77 14.60 4.13
CA MET A 376 11.40 13.34 4.48
C MET A 376 12.81 13.50 5.08
N PRO A 377 13.73 14.30 4.53
CA PRO A 377 15.09 14.43 5.10
C PRO A 377 15.09 14.99 6.53
N SER A 378 14.30 16.04 6.81
CA SER A 378 14.21 16.66 8.13
C SER A 378 13.49 15.74 9.13
N LEU A 379 12.47 15.02 8.67
CA LEU A 379 11.73 14.08 9.49
C LEU A 379 12.60 12.88 9.89
N LEU A 380 13.32 12.25 8.97
CA LEU A 380 14.25 11.15 9.27
C LEU A 380 15.36 11.57 10.23
N LYS A 381 15.86 12.80 10.08
CA LYS A 381 16.84 13.35 11.03
C LYS A 381 16.25 13.45 12.44
N ALA A 382 15.08 14.04 12.59
CA ALA A 382 14.40 14.18 13.89
C ALA A 382 14.06 12.81 14.51
N VAL A 383 13.61 11.84 13.69
CA VAL A 383 13.35 10.46 14.13
C VAL A 383 14.60 9.81 14.70
N ARG A 384 15.73 9.85 13.98
CA ARG A 384 16.99 9.26 14.43
C ARG A 384 17.46 9.89 15.74
N GLU A 385 17.50 11.21 15.82
CA GLU A 385 17.89 11.91 17.03
C GLU A 385 17.00 11.54 18.25
N CYS A 386 15.68 11.42 18.06
CA CYS A 386 14.78 11.01 19.14
C CYS A 386 14.92 9.53 19.53
N LEU A 387 15.31 8.66 18.61
CA LEU A 387 15.58 7.25 18.91
C LEU A 387 16.90 7.09 19.67
N ASP A 388 17.93 7.89 19.33
CA ASP A 388 19.26 7.85 19.97
C ASP A 388 19.22 8.48 21.38
N GLU A 389 18.38 9.51 21.61
CA GLU A 389 18.24 10.21 22.90
C GLU A 389 17.51 9.39 23.99
N LYS A 390 16.90 8.24 23.67
CA LYS A 390 16.30 7.38 24.71
C LYS A 390 17.41 6.70 25.49
N PRO A 391 17.55 7.03 26.80
CA PRO A 391 18.38 6.22 27.66
C PRO A 391 17.82 4.81 27.66
N SER A 392 18.72 3.84 27.59
CA SER A 392 18.46 2.45 27.96
C SER A 392 17.97 2.45 29.43
N SER A 393 16.75 2.87 29.66
CA SER A 393 16.16 2.81 31.00
C SER A 393 15.49 1.46 31.13
N LEU A 394 16.26 0.59 31.78
CA LEU A 394 15.86 -0.24 32.93
C LEU A 394 14.74 -1.24 32.68
#